data_34bfbe8638254a24b11ba96998b8c116
#
_entry.id   34bfbe8638254a24b11ba96998b8c116
#
_cell.length_a   1.000
_cell.length_b   1.000
_cell.length_c   1.000
_cell.angle_alpha   90.00
_cell.angle_beta   90.00
_cell.angle_gamma   90.00
#
_symmetry.space_group_name_H-M   'P 1'
#
loop_
_entity.id
_entity.type
_entity.pdbx_description
1 polymer ?
#
loop_
_entity_poly.entity_id
_entity_poly.type
_entity_poly.pdbx_seq_one_letter_code
_entity_poly.pdbx_strand_id
1 'polypeptide(L)'
;MAIPIFRAVWIASLVSNFGALIQLVAAAWMMTILTASPVLIALVQSSTTLPLVLLSLWSGAVADNLDRRIILIVAQLFMLATSLLLALVAWEGGLTPSILLLFTFAIGCGTALNSPAWQASVSDMVPRSELPAVVAYNSMGFNMARSFGPAVGGAIIAAWGVAAAFLINALSYMGLIAVLIRWRPPRVERLLLREPIGSAMRAGIRYVLMSPALSGLMARAAFFGVGAAAIPALLPIAAKNFAGSPWAYGLLLGALGGGAVVGASVPPSARRRYSAEASVTSATFAVGMGTIVFAVSEALLLSCAAIFVVGAGWLVTLSTFNVTVQLAAPRWVVARALAIYQTMAFGGMTVGSWLFGWIAERASIETSLVAVGLVILACLAGGHYRPLRETEARVSIHSTAGASRAWRSRPQREPVRSSSRSNIGSRQHARRGSCEL
;
A
#
# COMPACT_ATOMS: atom_id res chain seq x y z
N MET A 1 2.93 5.13 -23.03
CA MET A 1 1.79 5.99 -22.56
C MET A 1 0.99 6.52 -23.75
N ALA A 2 0.38 5.60 -24.49
CA ALA A 2 -0.38 5.94 -25.71
C ALA A 2 -1.77 6.56 -25.40
N ILE A 3 -2.33 6.33 -24.20
CA ILE A 3 -3.68 6.77 -23.84
C ILE A 3 -3.62 8.17 -23.19
N PRO A 4 -4.11 9.25 -23.89
CA PRO A 4 -3.96 10.63 -23.41
C PRO A 4 -4.59 10.87 -22.04
N ILE A 5 -5.77 10.30 -21.79
CA ILE A 5 -6.48 10.47 -20.52
C ILE A 5 -5.70 9.84 -19.36
N PHE A 6 -5.14 8.64 -19.53
CA PHE A 6 -4.32 8.00 -18.51
C PHE A 6 -3.06 8.81 -18.21
N ARG A 7 -2.39 9.34 -19.23
CA ARG A 7 -1.21 10.21 -19.05
C ARG A 7 -1.53 11.45 -18.22
N ALA A 8 -2.64 12.13 -18.53
CA ALA A 8 -3.07 13.33 -17.78
C ALA A 8 -3.38 12.99 -16.32
N VAL A 9 -4.13 11.91 -16.09
CA VAL A 9 -4.46 11.41 -14.75
C VAL A 9 -3.20 11.02 -13.98
N TRP A 10 -2.26 10.32 -14.62
CA TRP A 10 -1.02 9.89 -13.99
C TRP A 10 -0.14 11.06 -13.55
N ILE A 11 0.05 12.08 -14.43
CA ILE A 11 0.80 13.29 -14.09
C ILE A 11 0.13 14.04 -12.93
N ALA A 12 -1.19 14.25 -13.00
CA ALA A 12 -1.93 14.92 -11.94
C ALA A 12 -1.85 14.16 -10.60
N SER A 13 -1.92 12.82 -10.63
CA SER A 13 -1.74 11.96 -9.45
C SER A 13 -0.33 12.02 -8.88
N LEU A 14 0.68 12.09 -9.76
CA LEU A 14 2.07 12.23 -9.33
C LEU A 14 2.25 13.54 -8.55
N VAL A 15 1.76 14.65 -9.08
CA VAL A 15 1.80 15.97 -8.42
C VAL A 15 1.04 15.94 -7.09
N SER A 16 -0.15 15.33 -7.06
CA SER A 16 -0.95 15.17 -5.83
C SER A 16 -0.25 14.30 -4.79
N ASN A 17 0.43 13.23 -5.19
CA ASN A 17 1.22 12.38 -4.28
C ASN A 17 2.40 13.17 -3.68
N PHE A 18 3.09 13.99 -4.47
CA PHE A 18 4.13 14.90 -3.94
C PHE A 18 3.54 15.88 -2.94
N GLY A 19 2.41 16.53 -3.26
CA GLY A 19 1.71 17.44 -2.36
C GLY A 19 1.36 16.79 -1.03
N ALA A 20 0.80 15.58 -1.06
CA ALA A 20 0.42 14.83 0.15
C ALA A 20 1.64 14.52 1.05
N LEU A 21 2.80 14.19 0.47
CA LEU A 21 4.01 13.92 1.24
C LEU A 21 4.66 15.20 1.77
N ILE A 22 4.63 16.29 1.01
CA ILE A 22 5.03 17.62 1.48
C ILE A 22 4.19 18.02 2.69
N GLN A 23 2.87 17.83 2.63
CA GLN A 23 1.98 18.12 3.76
C GLN A 23 2.24 17.23 4.97
N LEU A 24 2.53 15.94 4.78
CA LEU A 24 2.87 15.02 5.88
C LEU A 24 4.10 15.53 6.65
N VAL A 25 5.14 15.94 5.92
CA VAL A 25 6.36 16.54 6.50
C VAL A 25 6.01 17.83 7.24
N ALA A 26 5.20 18.69 6.63
CA ALA A 26 4.79 19.97 7.20
C ALA A 26 3.98 19.79 8.49
N ALA A 27 3.02 18.86 8.50
CA ALA A 27 2.21 18.59 9.68
C ALA A 27 3.05 18.03 10.84
N ALA A 28 3.92 17.07 10.56
CA ALA A 28 4.79 16.48 11.57
C ALA A 28 5.81 17.52 12.12
N TRP A 29 6.41 18.31 11.24
CA TRP A 29 7.33 19.39 11.67
C TRP A 29 6.61 20.48 12.46
N MET A 30 5.44 20.95 11.98
CA MET A 30 4.66 21.97 12.67
C MET A 30 4.27 21.52 14.08
N MET A 31 3.90 20.25 14.26
CA MET A 31 3.60 19.72 15.58
C MET A 31 4.80 19.85 16.54
N THR A 32 6.04 19.70 16.06
CA THR A 32 7.23 19.89 16.90
C THR A 32 7.50 21.35 17.28
N ILE A 33 6.88 22.31 16.56
CA ILE A 33 6.94 23.74 16.90
C ILE A 33 5.84 24.06 17.91
N LEU A 34 4.64 23.48 17.75
CA LEU A 34 3.47 23.75 18.59
C LEU A 34 3.56 23.11 19.98
N THR A 35 4.28 22.00 20.13
CA THR A 35 4.35 21.27 21.40
C THR A 35 5.67 20.55 21.57
N ALA A 36 6.07 20.38 22.84
CA ALA A 36 7.19 19.51 23.21
C ALA A 36 6.78 18.07 23.50
N SER A 37 5.46 17.76 23.52
CA SER A 37 4.96 16.41 23.83
C SER A 37 5.22 15.43 22.69
N PRO A 38 6.06 14.39 22.88
CA PRO A 38 6.29 13.33 21.92
C PRO A 38 5.03 12.58 21.53
N VAL A 39 4.06 12.44 22.46
CA VAL A 39 2.76 11.79 22.17
C VAL A 39 2.01 12.57 21.10
N LEU A 40 1.85 13.88 21.24
CA LEU A 40 1.11 14.69 20.28
C LEU A 40 1.80 14.70 18.91
N ILE A 41 3.13 14.71 18.88
CA ILE A 41 3.90 14.64 17.62
C ILE A 41 3.69 13.27 16.95
N ALA A 42 3.75 12.18 17.70
CA ALA A 42 3.52 10.84 17.18
C ALA A 42 2.06 10.63 16.75
N LEU A 43 1.10 11.31 17.38
CA LEU A 43 -0.32 11.26 17.00
C LEU A 43 -0.60 11.84 15.61
N VAL A 44 0.28 12.67 15.03
CA VAL A 44 0.16 13.10 13.62
C VAL A 44 0.15 11.87 12.70
N GLN A 45 1.03 10.90 12.94
CA GLN A 45 1.06 9.64 12.19
C GLN A 45 -0.22 8.82 12.42
N SER A 46 -0.68 8.71 13.67
CA SER A 46 -1.95 8.04 13.98
C SER A 46 -3.13 8.71 13.29
N SER A 47 -3.18 10.05 13.25
CA SER A 47 -4.25 10.81 12.59
C SER A 47 -4.32 10.57 11.10
N THR A 48 -3.24 10.20 10.43
CA THR A 48 -3.25 9.83 9.02
C THR A 48 -3.68 8.38 8.78
N THR A 49 -3.33 7.46 9.69
CA THR A 49 -3.55 6.02 9.51
C THR A 49 -4.87 5.54 10.09
N LEU A 50 -5.34 6.14 11.17
CA LEU A 50 -6.59 5.77 11.84
C LEU A 50 -7.83 5.85 10.92
N PRO A 51 -8.03 6.91 10.11
CA PRO A 51 -9.14 6.96 9.16
C PRO A 51 -9.11 5.83 8.14
N LEU A 52 -7.92 5.41 7.68
CA LEU A 52 -7.77 4.28 6.77
C LEU A 52 -8.29 2.98 7.41
N VAL A 53 -8.02 2.77 8.70
CA VAL A 53 -8.52 1.61 9.44
C VAL A 53 -10.03 1.67 9.65
N LEU A 54 -10.55 2.81 10.11
CA LEU A 54 -11.97 2.97 10.44
C LEU A 54 -12.88 2.97 9.21
N LEU A 55 -12.43 3.61 8.13
CA LEU A 55 -13.25 3.86 6.94
C LEU A 55 -12.96 2.89 5.79
N SER A 56 -11.89 2.07 5.82
CA SER A 56 -11.50 1.20 4.71
C SER A 56 -12.62 0.29 4.22
N LEU A 57 -13.39 -0.28 5.13
CA LEU A 57 -14.48 -1.19 4.82
C LEU A 57 -15.70 -0.45 4.25
N TRP A 58 -16.02 0.70 4.84
CA TRP A 58 -17.12 1.54 4.38
C TRP A 58 -16.83 2.19 3.02
N SER A 59 -15.60 2.71 2.84
CA SER A 59 -15.19 3.33 1.57
C SER A 59 -15.11 2.33 0.42
N GLY A 60 -14.72 1.08 0.67
CA GLY A 60 -14.82 0.00 -0.31
C GLY A 60 -16.26 -0.25 -0.75
N ALA A 61 -17.18 -0.32 0.20
CA ALA A 61 -18.61 -0.46 -0.06
C ALA A 61 -19.20 0.71 -0.86
N VAL A 62 -18.82 1.93 -0.52
CA VAL A 62 -19.20 3.13 -1.24
C VAL A 62 -18.67 3.12 -2.68
N ALA A 63 -17.40 2.74 -2.88
CA ALA A 63 -16.77 2.63 -4.20
C ALA A 63 -17.39 1.56 -5.10
N ASP A 64 -17.99 0.52 -4.51
CA ASP A 64 -18.71 -0.52 -5.25
C ASP A 64 -20.14 -0.10 -5.62
N ASN A 65 -20.75 0.80 -4.84
CA ASN A 65 -22.15 1.16 -4.98
C ASN A 65 -22.39 2.46 -5.76
N LEU A 66 -21.51 3.44 -5.66
CA LEU A 66 -21.65 4.74 -6.30
C LEU A 66 -20.75 4.88 -7.54
N ASP A 67 -20.94 5.98 -8.27
CA ASP A 67 -20.07 6.34 -9.38
C ASP A 67 -18.68 6.71 -8.83
N ARG A 68 -17.68 5.92 -9.21
CA ARG A 68 -16.28 6.08 -8.77
C ARG A 68 -15.72 7.47 -9.08
N ARG A 69 -16.10 8.05 -10.23
CA ARG A 69 -15.70 9.41 -10.62
C ARG A 69 -16.23 10.44 -9.63
N ILE A 70 -17.50 10.35 -9.23
CA ILE A 70 -18.11 11.26 -8.27
C ILE A 70 -17.41 11.13 -6.91
N ILE A 71 -17.16 9.89 -6.45
CA ILE A 71 -16.46 9.65 -5.19
C ILE A 71 -15.06 10.29 -5.21
N LEU A 72 -14.30 10.11 -6.30
CA LEU A 72 -12.98 10.70 -6.45
C LEU A 72 -13.05 12.23 -6.42
N ILE A 73 -13.97 12.85 -7.17
CA ILE A 73 -14.12 14.31 -7.19
C ILE A 73 -14.49 14.84 -5.81
N VAL A 74 -15.45 14.21 -5.12
CA VAL A 74 -15.89 14.62 -3.77
C VAL A 74 -14.74 14.49 -2.77
N ALA A 75 -14.01 13.37 -2.79
CA ALA A 75 -12.86 13.17 -1.91
C ALA A 75 -11.75 14.21 -2.16
N GLN A 76 -11.45 14.50 -3.43
CA GLN A 76 -10.45 15.50 -3.79
C GLN A 76 -10.86 16.93 -3.43
N LEU A 77 -12.13 17.30 -3.63
CA LEU A 77 -12.67 18.59 -3.22
C LEU A 77 -12.66 18.75 -1.69
N PHE A 78 -12.99 17.69 -0.96
CA PHE A 78 -12.93 17.68 0.49
C PHE A 78 -11.48 17.87 0.99
N MET A 79 -10.52 17.15 0.42
CA MET A 79 -9.10 17.29 0.76
C MET A 79 -8.55 18.66 0.37
N LEU A 80 -8.95 19.22 -0.79
CA LEU A 80 -8.60 20.58 -1.22
C LEU A 80 -9.08 21.61 -0.20
N ALA A 81 -10.38 21.59 0.14
CA ALA A 81 -10.97 22.53 1.08
C ALA A 81 -10.31 22.42 2.46
N THR A 82 -10.11 21.20 2.95
CA THR A 82 -9.46 20.95 4.25
C THR A 82 -8.01 21.45 4.28
N SER A 83 -7.22 21.17 3.21
CA SER A 83 -5.82 21.63 3.12
C SER A 83 -5.72 23.15 2.95
N LEU A 84 -6.67 23.77 2.23
CA LEU A 84 -6.72 25.22 2.06
C LEU A 84 -7.04 25.92 3.39
N LEU A 85 -8.04 25.41 4.12
CA LEU A 85 -8.36 25.91 5.46
C LEU A 85 -7.18 25.76 6.43
N LEU A 86 -6.51 24.59 6.38
CA LEU A 86 -5.31 24.36 7.18
C LEU A 86 -4.19 25.36 6.84
N ALA A 87 -3.98 25.65 5.56
CA ALA A 87 -3.00 26.64 5.10
C ALA A 87 -3.34 28.05 5.60
N LEU A 88 -4.61 28.46 5.55
CA LEU A 88 -5.09 29.75 6.06
C LEU A 88 -4.89 29.87 7.57
N VAL A 89 -5.30 28.88 8.35
CA VAL A 89 -5.13 28.88 9.81
C VAL A 89 -3.64 28.87 10.19
N ALA A 90 -2.80 28.19 9.40
CA ALA A 90 -1.34 28.21 9.58
C ALA A 90 -0.75 29.60 9.29
N TRP A 91 -1.26 30.29 8.25
CA TRP A 91 -0.82 31.63 7.86
C TRP A 91 -1.15 32.68 8.92
N GLU A 92 -2.36 32.60 9.49
CA GLU A 92 -2.81 33.48 10.56
C GLU A 92 -2.17 33.21 11.94
N GLY A 93 -1.38 32.12 12.05
CA GLY A 93 -0.75 31.73 13.33
C GLY A 93 -1.73 31.11 14.33
N GLY A 94 -2.97 30.76 13.91
CA GLY A 94 -4.02 30.21 14.78
C GLY A 94 -3.92 28.70 15.01
N LEU A 95 -2.84 28.03 14.56
CA LEU A 95 -2.69 26.59 14.72
C LEU A 95 -2.44 26.20 16.18
N THR A 96 -3.26 25.26 16.65
CA THR A 96 -3.03 24.52 17.90
C THR A 96 -2.77 23.05 17.59
N PRO A 97 -2.16 22.27 18.52
CA PRO A 97 -1.97 20.83 18.33
C PRO A 97 -3.26 20.08 17.97
N SER A 98 -4.36 20.38 18.65
CA SER A 98 -5.66 19.74 18.42
C SER A 98 -6.24 20.09 17.05
N ILE A 99 -6.12 21.34 16.60
CA ILE A 99 -6.58 21.79 15.28
C ILE A 99 -5.77 21.08 14.20
N LEU A 100 -4.45 20.99 14.33
CA LEU A 100 -3.58 20.31 13.38
C LEU A 100 -3.92 18.82 13.28
N LEU A 101 -4.15 18.13 14.40
CA LEU A 101 -4.58 16.73 14.41
C LEU A 101 -5.94 16.55 13.74
N LEU A 102 -6.89 17.45 13.99
CA LEU A 102 -8.22 17.41 13.37
C LEU A 102 -8.14 17.53 11.84
N PHE A 103 -7.40 18.52 11.34
CA PHE A 103 -7.21 18.68 9.89
C PHE A 103 -6.47 17.50 9.26
N THR A 104 -5.44 16.99 9.92
CA THR A 104 -4.68 15.82 9.45
C THR A 104 -5.58 14.57 9.40
N PHE A 105 -6.43 14.38 10.41
CA PHE A 105 -7.42 13.30 10.45
C PHE A 105 -8.46 13.46 9.32
N ALA A 106 -8.97 14.68 9.11
CA ALA A 106 -9.94 14.96 8.04
C ALA A 106 -9.36 14.64 6.64
N ILE A 107 -8.10 15.03 6.38
CA ILE A 107 -7.41 14.66 5.13
C ILE A 107 -7.22 13.14 5.02
N GLY A 108 -6.92 12.48 6.15
CA GLY A 108 -6.89 11.02 6.23
C GLY A 108 -8.23 10.38 5.85
N CYS A 109 -9.37 10.95 6.26
CA CYS A 109 -10.71 10.50 5.86
C CYS A 109 -10.92 10.63 4.33
N GLY A 110 -10.51 11.76 3.75
CA GLY A 110 -10.54 11.96 2.30
C GLY A 110 -9.68 10.92 1.56
N THR A 111 -8.49 10.63 2.08
CA THR A 111 -7.59 9.60 1.53
C THR A 111 -8.18 8.20 1.63
N ALA A 112 -8.82 7.86 2.75
CA ALA A 112 -9.48 6.58 2.95
C ALA A 112 -10.65 6.36 1.95
N LEU A 113 -11.39 7.40 1.65
CA LEU A 113 -12.47 7.37 0.66
C LEU A 113 -11.92 7.30 -0.78
N ASN A 114 -10.84 8.03 -1.06
CA ASN A 114 -10.20 8.09 -2.38
C ASN A 114 -9.56 6.76 -2.79
N SER A 115 -8.88 6.06 -1.88
CA SER A 115 -8.03 4.90 -2.18
C SER A 115 -8.73 3.76 -2.93
N PRO A 116 -9.86 3.18 -2.46
CA PRO A 116 -10.51 2.08 -3.16
C PRO A 116 -11.14 2.53 -4.49
N ALA A 117 -11.73 3.74 -4.52
CA ALA A 117 -12.28 4.31 -5.75
C ALA A 117 -11.20 4.52 -6.82
N TRP A 118 -10.01 5.00 -6.43
CA TRP A 118 -8.86 5.16 -7.30
C TRP A 118 -8.38 3.82 -7.89
N GLN A 119 -8.14 2.82 -7.04
CA GLN A 119 -7.68 1.51 -7.49
C GLN A 119 -8.65 0.85 -8.48
N ALA A 120 -9.94 0.99 -8.22
CA ALA A 120 -10.97 0.49 -9.12
C ALA A 120 -11.07 1.29 -10.42
N SER A 121 -10.88 2.60 -10.39
CA SER A 121 -10.96 3.48 -11.57
C SER A 121 -9.80 3.29 -12.56
N VAL A 122 -8.63 2.91 -12.09
CA VAL A 122 -7.47 2.65 -12.95
C VAL A 122 -7.77 1.56 -13.99
N SER A 123 -8.51 0.51 -13.60
CA SER A 123 -8.92 -0.56 -14.53
C SER A 123 -9.97 -0.12 -15.56
N ASP A 124 -10.68 0.98 -15.30
CA ASP A 124 -11.70 1.51 -16.21
C ASP A 124 -11.10 2.50 -17.25
N MET A 125 -9.84 2.93 -17.03
CA MET A 125 -9.17 3.93 -17.89
C MET A 125 -8.38 3.31 -19.04
N VAL A 126 -8.04 2.01 -18.96
CA VAL A 126 -7.15 1.36 -19.92
C VAL A 126 -7.64 -0.04 -20.30
N PRO A 127 -7.32 -0.53 -21.50
CA PRO A 127 -7.56 -1.92 -21.89
C PRO A 127 -6.85 -2.89 -20.95
N ARG A 128 -7.42 -4.08 -20.77
CA ARG A 128 -6.86 -5.12 -19.90
C ARG A 128 -5.42 -5.53 -20.25
N SER A 129 -5.03 -5.44 -21.51
CA SER A 129 -3.68 -5.74 -21.98
C SER A 129 -2.63 -4.74 -21.45
N GLU A 130 -3.01 -3.50 -21.17
CA GLU A 130 -2.10 -2.45 -20.69
C GLU A 130 -2.08 -2.31 -19.16
N LEU A 131 -3.00 -2.97 -18.44
CA LEU A 131 -3.09 -2.90 -16.97
C LEU A 131 -1.77 -3.16 -16.25
N PRO A 132 -0.95 -4.18 -16.62
CA PRO A 132 0.34 -4.40 -15.94
C PRO A 132 1.29 -3.21 -16.07
N ALA A 133 1.35 -2.57 -17.23
CA ALA A 133 2.19 -1.38 -17.45
C ALA A 133 1.68 -0.19 -16.64
N VAL A 134 0.37 0.02 -16.58
CA VAL A 134 -0.27 1.09 -15.81
C VAL A 134 -0.03 0.94 -14.31
N VAL A 135 -0.16 -0.27 -13.77
CA VAL A 135 0.16 -0.56 -12.36
C VAL A 135 1.64 -0.28 -12.07
N ALA A 136 2.54 -0.64 -13.00
CA ALA A 136 3.97 -0.34 -12.87
C ALA A 136 4.23 1.18 -12.85
N TYR A 137 3.61 1.96 -13.75
CA TYR A 137 3.73 3.42 -13.77
C TYR A 137 3.17 4.06 -12.49
N ASN A 138 2.02 3.62 -11.99
CA ASN A 138 1.46 4.13 -10.74
C ASN A 138 2.38 3.84 -9.56
N SER A 139 2.92 2.62 -9.48
CA SER A 139 3.88 2.23 -8.45
C SER A 139 5.17 3.06 -8.53
N MET A 140 5.67 3.30 -9.73
CA MET A 140 6.84 4.15 -9.95
C MET A 140 6.58 5.59 -9.50
N GLY A 141 5.46 6.18 -9.89
CA GLY A 141 5.09 7.54 -9.48
C GLY A 141 4.95 7.68 -7.96
N PHE A 142 4.28 6.73 -7.31
CA PHE A 142 4.16 6.71 -5.85
C PHE A 142 5.52 6.58 -5.16
N ASN A 143 6.39 5.69 -5.64
CA ASN A 143 7.74 5.53 -5.08
C ASN A 143 8.62 6.76 -5.31
N MET A 144 8.54 7.43 -6.48
CA MET A 144 9.21 8.70 -6.71
C MET A 144 8.78 9.77 -5.73
N ALA A 145 7.46 9.93 -5.54
CA ALA A 145 6.93 10.87 -4.56
C ALA A 145 7.43 10.53 -3.15
N ARG A 146 7.39 9.25 -2.76
CA ARG A 146 7.83 8.80 -1.43
C ARG A 146 9.31 9.04 -1.17
N SER A 147 10.18 8.93 -2.20
CA SER A 147 11.63 9.17 -2.05
C SER A 147 11.98 10.66 -2.00
N PHE A 148 11.42 11.43 -2.92
CA PHE A 148 11.82 12.83 -3.11
C PHE A 148 10.88 13.82 -2.43
N GLY A 149 9.60 13.47 -2.27
CA GLY A 149 8.58 14.33 -1.67
C GLY A 149 8.99 14.88 -0.29
N PRO A 150 9.46 14.04 0.65
CA PRO A 150 9.86 14.51 1.96
C PRO A 150 11.03 15.48 1.94
N ALA A 151 12.07 15.22 1.13
CA ALA A 151 13.20 16.12 0.99
C ALA A 151 12.77 17.47 0.38
N VAL A 152 11.92 17.43 -0.66
CA VAL A 152 11.31 18.64 -1.25
C VAL A 152 10.45 19.36 -0.21
N GLY A 153 9.66 18.64 0.58
CA GLY A 153 8.85 19.19 1.66
C GLY A 153 9.69 19.91 2.71
N GLY A 154 10.78 19.28 3.16
CA GLY A 154 11.72 19.90 4.10
C GLY A 154 12.35 21.18 3.55
N ALA A 155 12.74 21.20 2.26
CA ALA A 155 13.28 22.38 1.59
C ALA A 155 12.24 23.51 1.47
N ILE A 156 10.99 23.19 1.11
CA ILE A 156 9.88 24.14 1.03
C ILE A 156 9.62 24.78 2.40
N ILE A 157 9.57 23.96 3.46
CA ILE A 157 9.33 24.44 4.82
C ILE A 157 10.47 25.36 5.27
N ALA A 158 11.71 25.02 4.94
CA ALA A 158 12.87 25.84 5.29
C ALA A 158 12.90 27.19 4.55
N ALA A 159 12.44 27.20 3.27
CA ALA A 159 12.47 28.41 2.45
C ALA A 159 11.23 29.30 2.62
N TRP A 160 10.04 28.75 2.74
CA TRP A 160 8.75 29.46 2.68
C TRP A 160 7.81 29.17 3.86
N GLY A 161 8.25 28.33 4.80
CA GLY A 161 7.45 27.99 5.98
C GLY A 161 6.41 26.91 5.74
N VAL A 162 5.74 26.53 6.85
CA VAL A 162 4.79 25.41 6.89
C VAL A 162 3.50 25.73 6.13
N ALA A 163 3.01 26.98 6.21
CA ALA A 163 1.78 27.40 5.51
C ALA A 163 1.90 27.26 4.00
N ALA A 164 3.07 27.56 3.41
CA ALA A 164 3.34 27.37 2.00
C ALA A 164 3.29 25.89 1.61
N ALA A 165 3.79 24.99 2.44
CA ALA A 165 3.73 23.56 2.20
C ALA A 165 2.27 23.04 2.18
N PHE A 166 1.42 23.51 3.08
CA PHE A 166 -0.01 23.18 3.09
C PHE A 166 -0.74 23.75 1.85
N LEU A 167 -0.40 24.97 1.44
CA LEU A 167 -0.96 25.59 0.23
C LEU A 167 -0.56 24.83 -1.03
N ILE A 168 0.70 24.44 -1.17
CA ILE A 168 1.19 23.64 -2.30
C ILE A 168 0.43 22.32 -2.39
N ASN A 169 0.18 21.64 -1.26
CA ASN A 169 -0.63 20.44 -1.26
C ASN A 169 -2.08 20.73 -1.68
N ALA A 170 -2.70 21.79 -1.18
CA ALA A 170 -4.05 22.18 -1.59
C ALA A 170 -4.12 22.39 -3.10
N LEU A 171 -3.19 23.14 -3.70
CA LEU A 171 -3.13 23.39 -5.14
C LEU A 171 -2.88 22.12 -5.95
N SER A 172 -2.17 21.13 -5.40
CA SER A 172 -1.90 19.87 -6.07
C SER A 172 -3.17 19.06 -6.38
N TYR A 173 -4.21 19.19 -5.58
CA TYR A 173 -5.50 18.53 -5.82
C TYR A 173 -6.26 19.12 -7.03
N MET A 174 -6.05 20.40 -7.36
CA MET A 174 -6.77 21.06 -8.45
C MET A 174 -6.50 20.40 -9.81
N GLY A 175 -5.26 20.00 -10.06
CA GLY A 175 -4.88 19.31 -11.30
C GLY A 175 -5.63 18.00 -11.46
N LEU A 176 -5.73 17.21 -10.40
CA LEU A 176 -6.43 15.94 -10.44
C LEU A 176 -7.94 16.13 -10.58
N ILE A 177 -8.55 17.10 -9.87
CA ILE A 177 -9.96 17.45 -9.99
C ILE A 177 -10.28 17.84 -11.44
N ALA A 178 -9.46 18.72 -12.07
CA ALA A 178 -9.66 19.16 -13.44
C ALA A 178 -9.64 18.00 -14.46
N VAL A 179 -8.75 17.04 -14.27
CA VAL A 179 -8.68 15.85 -15.13
C VAL A 179 -9.85 14.92 -14.88
N LEU A 180 -10.26 14.70 -13.62
CA LEU A 180 -11.40 13.86 -13.28
C LEU A 180 -12.74 14.44 -13.79
N ILE A 181 -12.89 15.77 -13.83
CA ILE A 181 -14.07 16.42 -14.42
C ILE A 181 -14.14 16.17 -15.92
N ARG A 182 -12.99 16.09 -16.62
CA ARG A 182 -12.95 15.79 -18.06
C ARG A 182 -13.07 14.30 -18.36
N TRP A 183 -12.71 13.44 -17.43
CA TRP A 183 -12.78 12.00 -17.61
C TRP A 183 -14.25 11.52 -17.58
N ARG A 184 -14.63 10.80 -18.62
CA ARG A 184 -15.96 10.17 -18.72
C ARG A 184 -15.78 8.66 -18.76
N PRO A 185 -16.01 7.95 -17.65
CA PRO A 185 -15.90 6.50 -17.63
C PRO A 185 -16.95 5.86 -18.55
N PRO A 186 -16.62 4.76 -19.24
CA PRO A 186 -17.60 3.98 -19.98
C PRO A 186 -18.66 3.45 -19.00
N ARG A 187 -19.94 3.58 -19.37
CA ARG A 187 -21.04 2.99 -18.59
C ARG A 187 -20.96 1.47 -18.73
N VAL A 188 -20.47 0.78 -17.71
CA VAL A 188 -20.52 -0.67 -17.65
C VAL A 188 -21.86 -1.06 -17.05
N GLU A 189 -22.72 -1.71 -17.84
CA GLU A 189 -23.92 -2.37 -17.33
C GLU A 189 -23.49 -3.49 -16.38
N ARG A 190 -23.86 -3.36 -15.12
CA ARG A 190 -23.52 -4.34 -14.08
C ARG A 190 -24.57 -5.46 -14.11
N LEU A 191 -24.20 -6.58 -14.74
CA LEU A 191 -25.06 -7.76 -14.92
C LEU A 191 -25.18 -8.67 -13.69
N LEU A 192 -24.41 -8.45 -12.62
CA LEU A 192 -24.39 -9.33 -11.45
C LEU A 192 -25.13 -8.72 -10.26
N LEU A 193 -25.96 -9.53 -9.61
CA LEU A 193 -26.60 -9.23 -8.33
C LEU A 193 -25.52 -8.95 -7.27
N ARG A 194 -25.71 -7.88 -6.50
CA ARG A 194 -24.78 -7.46 -5.46
C ARG A 194 -24.89 -8.39 -4.26
N GLU A 195 -23.76 -9.01 -3.90
CA GLU A 195 -23.68 -9.72 -2.61
C GLU A 195 -23.76 -8.69 -1.46
N PRO A 196 -24.59 -8.92 -0.42
CA PRO A 196 -24.62 -8.04 0.75
C PRO A 196 -23.24 -7.92 1.38
N ILE A 197 -22.74 -6.69 1.56
CA ILE A 197 -21.38 -6.40 2.03
C ILE A 197 -21.09 -7.10 3.36
N GLY A 198 -22.06 -7.13 4.27
CA GLY A 198 -21.92 -7.76 5.58
C GLY A 198 -21.68 -9.28 5.51
N SER A 199 -22.34 -10.00 4.58
CA SER A 199 -22.13 -11.44 4.38
C SER A 199 -20.77 -11.71 3.76
N ALA A 200 -20.41 -10.92 2.75
CA ALA A 200 -19.12 -10.99 2.08
C ALA A 200 -17.94 -10.76 3.05
N MET A 201 -18.06 -9.76 3.92
CA MET A 201 -17.06 -9.48 4.96
C MET A 201 -16.95 -10.59 5.98
N ARG A 202 -18.09 -11.07 6.53
CA ARG A 202 -18.06 -12.18 7.51
C ARG A 202 -17.42 -13.42 6.92
N ALA A 203 -17.69 -13.75 5.66
CA ALA A 203 -17.06 -14.85 4.96
C ALA A 203 -15.55 -14.66 4.84
N GLY A 204 -15.08 -13.46 4.49
CA GLY A 204 -13.65 -13.13 4.42
C GLY A 204 -12.94 -13.24 5.77
N ILE A 205 -13.51 -12.64 6.81
CA ILE A 205 -12.96 -12.71 8.19
C ILE A 205 -12.92 -14.16 8.68
N ARG A 206 -14.02 -14.90 8.52
CA ARG A 206 -14.08 -16.31 8.91
C ARG A 206 -13.03 -17.15 8.19
N TYR A 207 -12.84 -16.94 6.89
CA TYR A 207 -11.83 -17.64 6.11
C TYR A 207 -10.41 -17.36 6.63
N VAL A 208 -10.08 -16.08 6.88
CA VAL A 208 -8.76 -15.68 7.40
C VAL A 208 -8.51 -16.29 8.78
N LEU A 209 -9.50 -16.23 9.68
CA LEU A 209 -9.38 -16.79 11.04
C LEU A 209 -9.24 -18.32 11.04
N MET A 210 -9.92 -19.00 10.11
CA MET A 210 -9.84 -20.46 9.96
C MET A 210 -8.56 -20.93 9.25
N SER A 211 -7.82 -20.03 8.58
CA SER A 211 -6.55 -20.34 7.93
C SER A 211 -5.36 -20.00 8.84
N PRO A 212 -4.66 -20.99 9.43
CA PRO A 212 -3.52 -20.74 10.33
C PRO A 212 -2.38 -19.97 9.64
N ALA A 213 -2.21 -20.14 8.32
CA ALA A 213 -1.20 -19.45 7.54
C ALA A 213 -1.54 -17.96 7.41
N LEU A 214 -2.80 -17.62 7.05
CA LEU A 214 -3.23 -16.22 6.91
C LEU A 214 -3.33 -15.52 8.26
N SER A 215 -3.90 -16.16 9.29
CA SER A 215 -4.01 -15.56 10.62
C SER A 215 -2.65 -15.28 11.26
N GLY A 216 -1.69 -16.20 11.10
CA GLY A 216 -0.30 -15.98 11.54
C GLY A 216 0.38 -14.81 10.80
N LEU A 217 0.18 -14.70 9.49
CA LEU A 217 0.71 -13.60 8.69
C LEU A 217 0.07 -12.26 9.08
N MET A 218 -1.26 -12.22 9.33
CA MET A 218 -1.96 -11.02 9.81
C MET A 218 -1.42 -10.54 11.16
N ALA A 219 -1.20 -11.46 12.10
CA ALA A 219 -0.61 -11.13 13.41
C ALA A 219 0.81 -10.57 13.26
N ARG A 220 1.66 -11.19 12.41
CA ARG A 220 3.02 -10.69 12.12
C ARG A 220 2.99 -9.30 11.47
N ALA A 221 2.07 -9.05 10.55
CA ALA A 221 1.91 -7.75 9.90
C ALA A 221 1.47 -6.66 10.90
N ALA A 222 0.54 -6.97 11.79
CA ALA A 222 0.11 -6.06 12.85
C ALA A 222 1.27 -5.75 13.80
N PHE A 223 1.99 -6.77 14.27
CA PHE A 223 3.09 -6.61 15.20
C PHE A 223 4.28 -5.85 14.58
N PHE A 224 4.64 -6.15 13.33
CA PHE A 224 5.61 -5.38 12.58
C PHE A 224 5.16 -3.92 12.40
N GLY A 225 3.87 -3.70 12.11
CA GLY A 225 3.27 -2.37 12.00
C GLY A 225 3.43 -1.54 13.27
N VAL A 226 3.24 -2.15 14.44
CA VAL A 226 3.44 -1.49 15.76
C VAL A 226 4.85 -0.90 15.88
N GLY A 227 5.89 -1.69 15.58
CA GLY A 227 7.26 -1.18 15.61
C GLY A 227 7.55 -0.16 14.50
N ALA A 228 7.22 -0.53 13.27
CA ALA A 228 7.59 0.25 12.08
C ALA A 228 7.01 1.68 12.09
N ALA A 229 5.80 1.89 12.60
CA ALA A 229 5.17 3.22 12.61
C ALA A 229 5.83 4.23 13.54
N ALA A 230 6.48 3.74 14.58
CA ALA A 230 7.17 4.63 15.53
C ALA A 230 8.34 5.38 14.88
N ILE A 231 8.95 4.80 13.85
CA ILE A 231 10.10 5.40 13.16
C ILE A 231 9.70 6.74 12.52
N PRO A 232 8.76 6.82 11.55
CA PRO A 232 8.36 8.11 10.99
C PRO A 232 7.64 9.02 12.01
N ALA A 233 7.00 8.45 13.04
CA ALA A 233 6.32 9.22 14.08
C ALA A 233 7.28 9.99 15.01
N LEU A 234 8.43 9.40 15.33
CA LEU A 234 9.45 10.01 16.19
C LEU A 234 10.55 10.73 15.41
N LEU A 235 10.66 10.48 14.10
CA LEU A 235 11.69 11.06 13.25
C LEU A 235 11.75 12.60 13.31
N PRO A 236 10.61 13.36 13.34
CA PRO A 236 10.66 14.81 13.42
C PRO A 236 11.28 15.31 14.74
N ILE A 237 11.08 14.58 15.83
CA ILE A 237 11.68 14.91 17.13
C ILE A 237 13.18 14.60 17.11
N ALA A 238 13.55 13.40 16.65
CA ALA A 238 14.95 13.00 16.54
C ALA A 238 15.75 13.93 15.59
N ALA A 239 15.11 14.43 14.53
CA ALA A 239 15.73 15.37 13.61
C ALA A 239 16.12 16.71 14.26
N LYS A 240 15.48 17.13 15.37
CA LYS A 240 15.87 18.33 16.12
C LYS A 240 17.27 18.24 16.73
N ASN A 241 17.74 17.03 17.03
CA ASN A 241 19.09 16.79 17.53
C ASN A 241 20.17 17.08 16.46
N PHE A 242 19.77 17.10 15.17
CA PHE A 242 20.63 17.40 14.04
C PHE A 242 20.33 18.80 13.49
N ALA A 243 20.97 19.83 14.06
CA ALA A 243 20.88 21.24 13.63
C ALA A 243 19.50 21.92 13.77
N GLY A 244 18.47 21.29 14.36
CA GLY A 244 17.15 21.90 14.62
C GLY A 244 16.38 22.36 13.37
N SER A 245 16.75 21.85 12.18
CA SER A 245 16.28 22.34 10.87
C SER A 245 15.24 21.40 10.22
N PRO A 246 14.18 21.93 9.57
CA PRO A 246 13.26 21.14 8.74
C PRO A 246 13.97 20.34 7.65
N TRP A 247 15.13 20.83 7.19
CA TRP A 247 15.98 20.17 6.20
C TRP A 247 16.50 18.81 6.68
N ALA A 248 17.00 18.72 7.93
CA ALA A 248 17.48 17.46 8.51
C ALA A 248 16.35 16.42 8.58
N TYR A 249 15.14 16.84 8.96
CA TYR A 249 13.96 15.99 8.94
C TYR A 249 13.61 15.50 7.52
N GLY A 250 13.62 16.43 6.55
CA GLY A 250 13.38 16.11 5.14
C GLY A 250 14.41 15.12 4.59
N LEU A 251 15.70 15.26 4.94
CA LEU A 251 16.76 14.33 4.54
C LEU A 251 16.56 12.93 5.13
N LEU A 252 16.29 12.83 6.42
CA LEU A 252 16.04 11.54 7.09
C LEU A 252 14.82 10.83 6.48
N LEU A 253 13.73 11.55 6.24
CA LEU A 253 12.54 10.98 5.62
C LEU A 253 12.77 10.65 4.14
N GLY A 254 13.58 11.46 3.45
CA GLY A 254 14.06 11.18 2.09
C GLY A 254 14.93 9.92 2.03
N ALA A 255 15.82 9.72 3.01
CA ALA A 255 16.62 8.51 3.16
C ALA A 255 15.74 7.27 3.36
N LEU A 256 14.70 7.37 4.23
CA LEU A 256 13.71 6.32 4.44
C LEU A 256 13.01 5.95 3.11
N GLY A 257 12.55 6.96 2.36
CA GLY A 257 11.92 6.78 1.06
C GLY A 257 12.85 6.21 0.01
N GLY A 258 14.08 6.71 -0.08
CA GLY A 258 15.11 6.23 -0.99
C GLY A 258 15.47 4.76 -0.74
N GLY A 259 15.63 4.39 0.52
CA GLY A 259 15.80 3.00 0.92
C GLY A 259 14.63 2.12 0.48
N ALA A 260 13.40 2.59 0.66
CA ALA A 260 12.20 1.88 0.23
C ALA A 260 12.18 1.64 -1.30
N VAL A 261 12.63 2.61 -2.11
CA VAL A 261 12.76 2.42 -3.57
C VAL A 261 13.78 1.34 -3.91
N VAL A 262 14.94 1.36 -3.25
CA VAL A 262 15.96 0.32 -3.46
C VAL A 262 15.42 -1.06 -3.05
N GLY A 263 14.73 -1.16 -1.91
CA GLY A 263 14.04 -2.38 -1.49
C GLY A 263 13.00 -2.88 -2.49
N ALA A 264 12.25 -1.95 -3.13
CA ALA A 264 11.29 -2.28 -4.19
C ALA A 264 11.95 -2.79 -5.47
N SER A 265 13.13 -2.23 -5.79
CA SER A 265 13.85 -2.49 -7.04
C SER A 265 14.58 -3.82 -7.08
N VAL A 266 14.58 -4.58 -5.98
CA VAL A 266 15.16 -5.94 -5.95
C VAL A 266 14.49 -6.81 -7.00
N PRO A 267 15.23 -7.27 -8.04
CA PRO A 267 14.64 -7.96 -9.16
C PRO A 267 14.02 -9.31 -8.75
N PRO A 268 12.99 -9.78 -9.47
CA PRO A 268 12.34 -11.06 -9.19
C PRO A 268 13.30 -12.24 -9.18
N SER A 269 14.36 -12.19 -9.98
CA SER A 269 15.41 -13.21 -10.03
C SER A 269 16.21 -13.32 -8.73
N ALA A 270 16.52 -12.20 -8.08
CA ALA A 270 17.18 -12.17 -6.79
C ALA A 270 16.22 -12.63 -5.66
N ARG A 271 14.94 -12.19 -5.73
CA ARG A 271 13.90 -12.64 -4.79
C ARG A 271 13.62 -14.16 -4.87
N ARG A 272 13.81 -14.78 -6.04
CA ARG A 272 13.65 -16.24 -6.24
C ARG A 272 14.76 -17.07 -5.61
N ARG A 273 15.91 -16.47 -5.28
CA ARG A 273 17.03 -17.18 -4.62
C ARG A 273 16.81 -17.41 -3.13
N TYR A 274 16.01 -16.56 -2.50
CA TYR A 274 15.70 -16.62 -1.08
C TYR A 274 14.24 -17.02 -0.87
N SER A 275 13.97 -17.77 0.20
CA SER A 275 12.59 -18.04 0.62
C SER A 275 11.90 -16.74 1.05
N ALA A 276 10.56 -16.74 1.01
CA ALA A 276 9.78 -15.60 1.52
C ALA A 276 10.11 -15.32 2.99
N GLU A 277 10.28 -16.39 3.78
CA GLU A 277 10.66 -16.29 5.19
C GLU A 277 12.06 -15.70 5.37
N ALA A 278 13.07 -16.15 4.62
CA ALA A 278 14.43 -15.62 4.68
C ALA A 278 14.46 -14.13 4.31
N SER A 279 13.68 -13.73 3.30
CA SER A 279 13.55 -12.33 2.88
C SER A 279 12.93 -11.46 3.96
N VAL A 280 11.87 -11.93 4.63
CA VAL A 280 11.23 -11.21 5.74
C VAL A 280 12.15 -11.16 6.95
N THR A 281 12.80 -12.26 7.30
CA THR A 281 13.72 -12.34 8.44
C THR A 281 14.90 -11.39 8.29
N SER A 282 15.59 -11.41 7.14
CA SER A 282 16.73 -10.51 6.89
C SER A 282 16.30 -9.04 6.83
N ALA A 283 15.16 -8.75 6.19
CA ALA A 283 14.62 -7.40 6.11
C ALA A 283 14.19 -6.88 7.50
N THR A 284 13.48 -7.68 8.29
CA THR A 284 13.05 -7.32 9.66
C THR A 284 14.26 -7.11 10.58
N PHE A 285 15.29 -7.96 10.45
CA PHE A 285 16.56 -7.78 11.18
C PHE A 285 17.23 -6.45 10.82
N ALA A 286 17.30 -6.13 9.52
CA ALA A 286 17.87 -4.87 9.04
C ALA A 286 17.08 -3.65 9.55
N VAL A 287 15.75 -3.72 9.60
CA VAL A 287 14.91 -2.65 10.18
C VAL A 287 15.17 -2.48 11.67
N GLY A 288 15.18 -3.57 12.44
CA GLY A 288 15.40 -3.51 13.89
C GLY A 288 16.79 -2.96 14.24
N MET A 289 17.85 -3.52 13.63
CA MET A 289 19.21 -3.05 13.86
C MET A 289 19.45 -1.63 13.35
N GLY A 290 18.93 -1.29 12.15
CA GLY A 290 19.02 0.06 11.62
C GLY A 290 18.33 1.09 12.52
N THR A 291 17.20 0.73 13.13
CA THR A 291 16.52 1.59 14.10
C THR A 291 17.32 1.79 15.38
N ILE A 292 17.97 0.74 15.89
CA ILE A 292 18.85 0.85 17.07
C ILE A 292 20.08 1.72 16.76
N VAL A 293 20.73 1.51 15.59
CA VAL A 293 21.85 2.35 15.16
C VAL A 293 21.43 3.80 15.02
N PHE A 294 20.25 4.08 14.46
CA PHE A 294 19.69 5.42 14.38
C PHE A 294 19.48 6.04 15.77
N ALA A 295 18.96 5.25 16.72
CA ALA A 295 18.66 5.72 18.07
C ALA A 295 19.89 6.22 18.83
N VAL A 296 21.08 5.60 18.60
CA VAL A 296 22.33 5.93 19.29
C VAL A 296 23.27 6.81 18.47
N SER A 297 22.88 7.15 17.24
CA SER A 297 23.74 7.91 16.32
C SER A 297 23.63 9.41 16.55
N GLU A 298 24.75 10.07 16.74
CA GLU A 298 24.85 11.54 16.81
C GLU A 298 25.23 12.18 15.45
N ALA A 299 25.67 11.36 14.48
CA ALA A 299 26.08 11.84 13.17
C ALA A 299 24.94 11.75 12.15
N LEU A 300 24.55 12.87 11.53
CA LEU A 300 23.46 12.92 10.54
C LEU A 300 23.68 11.94 9.38
N LEU A 301 24.92 11.81 8.87
CA LEU A 301 25.22 10.91 7.75
C LEU A 301 24.99 9.44 8.13
N LEU A 302 25.44 9.01 9.33
CA LEU A 302 25.21 7.66 9.83
C LEU A 302 23.72 7.41 10.06
N SER A 303 23.01 8.40 10.60
CA SER A 303 21.55 8.35 10.79
C SER A 303 20.81 8.22 9.46
N CYS A 304 21.21 8.95 8.42
CA CYS A 304 20.65 8.82 7.08
C CYS A 304 20.92 7.42 6.49
N ALA A 305 22.13 6.88 6.66
CA ALA A 305 22.46 5.53 6.19
C ALA A 305 21.64 4.45 6.94
N ALA A 306 21.51 4.58 8.25
CA ALA A 306 20.69 3.67 9.07
C ALA A 306 19.21 3.71 8.66
N ILE A 307 18.63 4.90 8.51
CA ILE A 307 17.25 5.10 8.10
C ILE A 307 17.01 4.64 6.64
N PHE A 308 18.00 4.76 5.76
CA PHE A 308 17.95 4.21 4.41
C PHE A 308 17.83 2.68 4.43
N VAL A 309 18.60 2.00 5.25
CA VAL A 309 18.52 0.53 5.45
C VAL A 309 17.14 0.15 6.04
N VAL A 310 16.65 0.92 7.00
CA VAL A 310 15.31 0.76 7.58
C VAL A 310 14.23 0.86 6.49
N GLY A 311 14.31 1.86 5.62
CA GLY A 311 13.36 2.04 4.51
C GLY A 311 13.34 0.87 3.54
N ALA A 312 14.53 0.36 3.17
CA ALA A 312 14.67 -0.81 2.30
C ALA A 312 14.05 -2.07 2.93
N GLY A 313 14.39 -2.37 4.17
CA GLY A 313 13.85 -3.52 4.90
C GLY A 313 12.33 -3.42 5.13
N TRP A 314 11.83 -2.23 5.46
CA TRP A 314 10.39 -1.99 5.63
C TRP A 314 9.60 -2.38 4.39
N LEU A 315 10.01 -1.86 3.22
CA LEU A 315 9.26 -2.14 2.00
C LEU A 315 9.38 -3.62 1.57
N VAL A 316 10.55 -4.23 1.72
CA VAL A 316 10.73 -5.67 1.46
C VAL A 316 9.79 -6.49 2.33
N THR A 317 9.71 -6.19 3.63
CA THR A 317 8.82 -6.91 4.57
C THR A 317 7.36 -6.78 4.18
N LEU A 318 6.86 -5.53 4.01
CA LEU A 318 5.45 -5.29 3.68
C LEU A 318 5.08 -5.84 2.30
N SER A 319 5.96 -5.70 1.30
CA SER A 319 5.70 -6.24 -0.04
C SER A 319 5.66 -7.76 -0.04
N THR A 320 6.53 -8.42 0.74
CA THR A 320 6.53 -9.88 0.86
C THR A 320 5.27 -10.37 1.58
N PHE A 321 4.84 -9.72 2.65
CA PHE A 321 3.57 -10.03 3.30
C PHE A 321 2.39 -9.88 2.33
N ASN A 322 2.34 -8.78 1.60
CA ASN A 322 1.27 -8.52 0.62
C ASN A 322 1.20 -9.61 -0.46
N VAL A 323 2.36 -9.97 -1.05
CA VAL A 323 2.44 -11.05 -2.05
C VAL A 323 2.06 -12.40 -1.44
N THR A 324 2.50 -12.70 -0.22
CA THR A 324 2.15 -13.96 0.45
C THR A 324 0.65 -14.08 0.71
N VAL A 325 -0.03 -12.97 1.10
CA VAL A 325 -1.50 -12.94 1.20
C VAL A 325 -2.15 -13.25 -0.13
N GLN A 326 -1.67 -12.63 -1.22
CA GLN A 326 -2.23 -12.85 -2.57
C GLN A 326 -2.07 -14.29 -3.06
N LEU A 327 -0.96 -14.94 -2.72
CA LEU A 327 -0.68 -16.32 -3.12
C LEU A 327 -1.40 -17.34 -2.22
N ALA A 328 -1.57 -17.05 -0.93
CA ALA A 328 -2.21 -17.95 0.04
C ALA A 328 -3.74 -17.90 0.00
N ALA A 329 -4.33 -16.78 -0.47
CA ALA A 329 -5.77 -16.60 -0.51
C ALA A 329 -6.36 -17.06 -1.86
N PRO A 330 -7.44 -17.85 -1.90
CA PRO A 330 -8.17 -18.18 -3.13
C PRO A 330 -8.71 -16.91 -3.82
N ARG A 331 -8.89 -16.98 -5.15
CA ARG A 331 -9.32 -15.83 -5.96
C ARG A 331 -10.60 -15.15 -5.48
N TRP A 332 -11.56 -15.92 -4.93
CA TRP A 332 -12.83 -15.38 -4.46
C TRP A 332 -12.74 -14.58 -3.15
N VAL A 333 -11.65 -14.75 -2.36
CA VAL A 333 -11.47 -14.08 -1.06
C VAL A 333 -10.24 -13.18 -1.01
N VAL A 334 -9.37 -13.18 -2.02
CA VAL A 334 -8.08 -12.47 -2.01
C VAL A 334 -8.21 -10.97 -1.72
N ALA A 335 -9.20 -10.31 -2.31
CA ALA A 335 -9.43 -8.87 -2.07
C ALA A 335 -9.80 -8.59 -0.61
N ARG A 336 -10.62 -9.45 0.00
CA ARG A 336 -11.02 -9.37 1.42
C ARG A 336 -9.84 -9.67 2.35
N ALA A 337 -9.03 -10.68 2.03
CA ALA A 337 -7.82 -11.00 2.79
C ALA A 337 -6.80 -9.85 2.75
N LEU A 338 -6.62 -9.20 1.60
CA LEU A 338 -5.78 -8.00 1.46
C LEU A 338 -6.32 -6.81 2.27
N ALA A 339 -7.63 -6.60 2.27
CA ALA A 339 -8.25 -5.55 3.08
C ALA A 339 -8.02 -5.79 4.58
N ILE A 340 -8.18 -7.04 5.06
CA ILE A 340 -7.89 -7.41 6.45
C ILE A 340 -6.39 -7.22 6.75
N TYR A 341 -5.50 -7.62 5.83
CA TYR A 341 -4.06 -7.39 5.97
C TYR A 341 -3.73 -5.90 6.14
N GLN A 342 -4.29 -5.05 5.29
CA GLN A 342 -4.08 -3.60 5.39
C GLN A 342 -4.62 -3.04 6.71
N THR A 343 -5.82 -3.48 7.14
CA THR A 343 -6.40 -3.09 8.42
C THR A 343 -5.50 -3.49 9.59
N MET A 344 -4.94 -4.71 9.59
CA MET A 344 -4.02 -5.18 10.62
C MET A 344 -2.70 -4.40 10.61
N ALA A 345 -2.11 -4.17 9.44
CA ALA A 345 -0.87 -3.42 9.31
C ALA A 345 -1.03 -1.96 9.74
N PHE A 346 -2.05 -1.24 9.23
CA PHE A 346 -2.31 0.17 9.59
C PHE A 346 -2.84 0.31 11.01
N GLY A 347 -3.62 -0.64 11.51
CA GLY A 347 -4.06 -0.69 12.90
C GLY A 347 -2.87 -0.84 13.86
N GLY A 348 -1.93 -1.74 13.54
CA GLY A 348 -0.66 -1.85 14.24
C GLY A 348 0.12 -0.53 14.23
N MET A 349 0.21 0.12 13.05
CA MET A 349 0.87 1.40 12.92
C MET A 349 0.24 2.50 13.77
N THR A 350 -1.08 2.56 13.84
CA THR A 350 -1.81 3.54 14.67
C THR A 350 -1.51 3.34 16.15
N VAL A 351 -1.58 2.10 16.62
CA VAL A 351 -1.27 1.75 18.02
C VAL A 351 0.19 2.01 18.34
N GLY A 352 1.10 1.63 17.43
CA GLY A 352 2.53 1.76 17.63
C GLY A 352 2.99 3.22 17.74
N SER A 353 2.51 4.10 16.86
CA SER A 353 2.88 5.51 16.92
C SER A 353 2.43 6.16 18.25
N TRP A 354 1.23 5.83 18.73
CA TRP A 354 0.78 6.31 20.05
C TRP A 354 1.62 5.72 21.20
N LEU A 355 1.82 4.40 21.23
CA LEU A 355 2.55 3.71 22.30
C LEU A 355 3.99 4.20 22.43
N PHE A 356 4.71 4.29 21.31
CA PHE A 356 6.12 4.71 21.34
C PHE A 356 6.27 6.23 21.53
N GLY A 357 5.29 7.03 21.11
CA GLY A 357 5.19 8.44 21.51
C GLY A 357 5.05 8.60 23.01
N TRP A 358 4.23 7.76 23.65
CA TRP A 358 4.06 7.74 25.10
C TRP A 358 5.33 7.28 25.85
N ILE A 359 6.05 6.28 25.34
CA ILE A 359 7.33 5.86 25.90
C ILE A 359 8.37 6.99 25.78
N ALA A 360 8.42 7.66 24.62
CA ALA A 360 9.33 8.78 24.40
C ALA A 360 9.05 9.98 25.35
N GLU A 361 7.78 10.21 25.71
CA GLU A 361 7.41 11.27 26.65
C GLU A 361 7.79 10.95 28.10
N ARG A 362 7.77 9.66 28.48
CA ARG A 362 8.06 9.24 29.86
C ARG A 362 9.53 8.91 30.13
N ALA A 363 10.25 8.50 29.10
CA ALA A 363 11.67 8.15 29.21
C ALA A 363 12.52 9.09 28.37
N SER A 364 12.86 8.68 27.15
CA SER A 364 13.56 9.50 26.17
C SER A 364 13.25 9.01 24.76
N ILE A 365 13.60 9.83 23.76
CA ILE A 365 13.43 9.48 22.33
C ILE A 365 14.32 8.28 21.99
N GLU A 366 15.57 8.30 22.47
CA GLU A 366 16.55 7.24 22.27
C GLU A 366 16.06 5.92 22.84
N THR A 367 15.57 5.94 24.11
CA THR A 367 15.00 4.74 24.77
C THR A 367 13.80 4.21 23.98
N SER A 368 12.92 5.09 23.51
CA SER A 368 11.77 4.69 22.71
C SER A 368 12.18 4.06 21.39
N LEU A 369 13.15 4.65 20.67
CA LEU A 369 13.65 4.11 19.40
C LEU A 369 14.40 2.78 19.57
N VAL A 370 15.16 2.61 20.66
CA VAL A 370 15.78 1.32 21.02
C VAL A 370 14.71 0.28 21.28
N ALA A 371 13.66 0.63 22.06
CA ALA A 371 12.53 -0.27 22.31
C ALA A 371 11.80 -0.65 21.01
N VAL A 372 11.62 0.28 20.07
CA VAL A 372 11.09 0.02 18.72
C VAL A 372 11.95 -1.02 18.01
N GLY A 373 13.27 -0.83 17.98
CA GLY A 373 14.20 -1.78 17.36
C GLY A 373 14.10 -3.18 17.98
N LEU A 374 14.04 -3.28 19.30
CA LEU A 374 13.88 -4.54 20.02
C LEU A 374 12.53 -5.22 19.73
N VAL A 375 11.44 -4.46 19.67
CA VAL A 375 10.11 -5.01 19.31
C VAL A 375 10.12 -5.51 17.88
N ILE A 376 10.76 -4.81 16.93
CA ILE A 376 10.90 -5.27 15.55
C ILE A 376 11.76 -6.56 15.51
N LEU A 377 12.85 -6.63 16.26
CA LEU A 377 13.65 -7.85 16.35
C LEU A 377 12.86 -9.01 16.98
N ALA A 378 12.00 -8.74 17.96
CA ALA A 378 11.12 -9.76 18.53
C ALA A 378 10.14 -10.34 17.49
N CYS A 379 9.81 -9.62 16.42
CA CYS A 379 9.02 -10.18 15.29
C CYS A 379 9.71 -11.38 14.64
N LEU A 380 11.03 -11.51 14.74
CA LEU A 380 11.79 -12.66 14.20
C LEU A 380 11.37 -13.97 14.87
N ALA A 381 11.04 -13.93 16.17
CA ALA A 381 10.53 -15.10 16.88
C ALA A 381 9.23 -15.63 16.26
N GLY A 382 8.36 -14.72 15.77
CA GLY A 382 7.13 -15.10 15.07
C GLY A 382 7.39 -15.94 13.81
N GLY A 383 8.50 -15.68 13.09
CA GLY A 383 8.93 -16.46 11.94
C GLY A 383 9.39 -17.88 12.31
N HIS A 384 10.04 -18.01 13.47
CA HIS A 384 10.49 -19.31 13.97
C HIS A 384 9.30 -20.23 14.36
N TYR A 385 8.28 -19.66 15.01
CA TYR A 385 7.09 -20.45 15.44
C TYR A 385 6.07 -20.69 14.34
N ARG A 386 5.93 -19.78 13.39
CA ARG A 386 4.96 -19.88 12.28
C ARG A 386 5.59 -19.35 10.98
N PRO A 387 6.48 -20.14 10.33
CA PRO A 387 7.13 -19.73 9.10
C PRO A 387 6.10 -19.52 7.99
N LEU A 388 6.38 -18.58 7.09
CA LEU A 388 5.59 -18.36 5.89
C LEU A 388 5.72 -19.60 5.01
N ARG A 389 4.63 -20.34 4.82
CA ARG A 389 4.62 -21.51 3.93
C ARG A 389 4.90 -21.04 2.51
N GLU A 390 5.93 -21.61 1.89
CA GLU A 390 6.12 -21.48 0.45
C GLU A 390 4.94 -22.17 -0.23
N THR A 391 4.06 -21.37 -0.83
CA THR A 391 2.96 -21.92 -1.63
C THR A 391 3.60 -22.67 -2.79
N GLU A 392 3.16 -23.92 -3.02
CA GLU A 392 3.66 -24.95 -3.96
C GLU A 392 3.75 -24.52 -5.44
N ALA A 393 3.84 -23.25 -5.75
CA ALA A 393 4.12 -22.74 -7.10
C ALA A 393 5.45 -23.31 -7.67
N ARG A 394 6.37 -23.78 -6.82
CA ARG A 394 7.58 -24.52 -7.26
C ARG A 394 7.30 -25.93 -7.73
N VAL A 395 6.31 -26.60 -7.14
CA VAL A 395 6.00 -28.01 -7.49
C VAL A 395 5.28 -28.08 -8.84
N SER A 396 4.42 -27.11 -9.16
CA SER A 396 3.68 -27.06 -10.42
C SER A 396 4.58 -26.90 -11.65
N ILE A 397 5.69 -26.12 -11.56
CA ILE A 397 6.59 -25.91 -12.70
C ILE A 397 7.45 -27.16 -12.97
N HIS A 398 7.84 -27.90 -11.94
CA HIS A 398 8.56 -29.15 -12.10
C HIS A 398 7.64 -30.30 -12.56
N SER A 399 6.37 -30.33 -12.13
CA SER A 399 5.40 -31.32 -12.57
C SER A 399 4.96 -31.10 -14.03
N THR A 400 4.79 -29.83 -14.46
CA THR A 400 4.49 -29.54 -15.88
C THR A 400 5.70 -29.74 -16.79
N ALA A 401 6.91 -29.49 -16.34
CA ALA A 401 8.13 -29.79 -17.08
C ALA A 401 8.36 -31.34 -17.17
N GLY A 402 8.02 -32.08 -16.14
CA GLY A 402 8.02 -33.54 -16.12
C GLY A 402 6.92 -34.13 -17.00
N ALA A 403 5.70 -33.60 -16.93
CA ALA A 403 4.56 -34.00 -17.74
C ALA A 403 4.78 -33.71 -19.23
N SER A 404 5.38 -32.59 -19.59
CA SER A 404 5.70 -32.26 -20.98
C SER A 404 6.81 -33.14 -21.57
N ARG A 405 7.75 -33.65 -20.77
CA ARG A 405 8.72 -34.66 -21.18
C ARG A 405 8.08 -36.05 -21.34
N ALA A 406 7.21 -36.44 -20.43
CA ALA A 406 6.47 -37.70 -20.51
C ALA A 406 5.52 -37.74 -21.71
N TRP A 407 4.97 -36.60 -22.15
CA TRP A 407 4.14 -36.51 -23.37
C TRP A 407 4.97 -36.66 -24.65
N ARG A 408 6.21 -36.17 -24.69
CA ARG A 408 7.10 -36.29 -25.86
C ARG A 408 7.72 -37.69 -26.00
N SER A 409 7.71 -38.51 -24.97
CA SER A 409 8.26 -39.85 -24.98
C SER A 409 7.22 -40.95 -25.24
N ARG A 410 5.93 -40.63 -25.46
CA ARG A 410 4.95 -41.60 -25.90
C ARG A 410 5.15 -41.89 -27.39
N PRO A 411 5.46 -43.16 -27.81
CA PRO A 411 5.52 -43.50 -29.22
C PRO A 411 4.15 -43.22 -29.84
N GLN A 412 4.18 -42.55 -30.99
CA GLN A 412 2.97 -42.34 -31.79
C GLN A 412 2.40 -43.73 -32.14
N ARG A 413 1.22 -44.03 -31.61
CA ARG A 413 0.47 -45.21 -32.08
C ARG A 413 0.11 -44.96 -33.54
N GLU A 414 0.61 -45.80 -34.42
CA GLU A 414 0.24 -45.82 -35.83
C GLU A 414 -1.29 -45.86 -35.97
N PRO A 415 -1.85 -45.13 -36.96
CA PRO A 415 -3.27 -45.18 -37.20
C PRO A 415 -3.65 -46.58 -37.72
N VAL A 416 -4.54 -47.25 -37.01
CA VAL A 416 -5.14 -48.52 -37.43
C VAL A 416 -5.82 -48.31 -38.77
N ARG A 417 -5.27 -48.90 -39.87
CA ARG A 417 -5.89 -48.96 -41.17
C ARG A 417 -7.20 -49.75 -41.06
N SER A 418 -8.34 -49.08 -41.16
CA SER A 418 -9.64 -49.73 -41.39
C SER A 418 -9.70 -50.22 -42.81
N SER A 419 -9.56 -51.52 -42.98
CA SER A 419 -9.86 -52.20 -44.24
C SER A 419 -11.37 -52.20 -44.50
N SER A 420 -11.79 -51.32 -45.42
CA SER A 420 -13.13 -51.39 -46.00
C SER A 420 -13.27 -52.61 -46.87
N ARG A 421 -14.21 -53.51 -46.58
CA ARG A 421 -14.80 -54.39 -47.56
C ARG A 421 -16.27 -54.10 -47.68
N SER A 422 -16.61 -53.71 -48.91
CA SER A 422 -17.92 -53.60 -49.51
C SER A 422 -18.75 -54.90 -49.42
N ASN A 423 -20.06 -54.79 -49.20
CA ASN A 423 -21.06 -55.42 -50.08
C ASN A 423 -22.49 -54.92 -49.76
N ILE A 424 -23.09 -54.31 -50.74
CA ILE A 424 -24.30 -54.69 -51.55
C ILE A 424 -25.57 -54.96 -50.72
N GLY A 425 -26.63 -54.23 -51.01
CA GLY A 425 -27.99 -54.72 -50.83
C GLY A 425 -29.07 -53.64 -50.67
N SER A 426 -29.53 -53.15 -51.80
CA SER A 426 -30.84 -52.56 -52.12
C SER A 426 -32.04 -52.83 -51.20
N ARG A 427 -32.87 -51.77 -51.01
CA ARG A 427 -34.32 -51.65 -51.31
C ARG A 427 -34.93 -50.47 -50.57
N GLN A 428 -35.32 -49.46 -51.27
CA GLN A 428 -36.68 -48.98 -51.54
C GLN A 428 -37.73 -49.10 -50.39
N HIS A 429 -38.27 -47.98 -49.89
CA HIS A 429 -39.64 -47.50 -50.06
C HIS A 429 -39.90 -46.37 -49.05
N ALA A 430 -40.13 -45.20 -49.54
CA ALA A 430 -41.32 -44.39 -49.54
C ALA A 430 -42.25 -44.38 -48.27
N ARG A 431 -42.47 -43.18 -47.73
CA ARG A 431 -43.75 -42.49 -47.44
C ARG A 431 -43.46 -41.28 -46.52
N ARG A 432 -43.66 -40.10 -46.98
CA ARG A 432 -44.79 -39.12 -46.88
C ARG A 432 -45.53 -39.13 -45.55
N GLY A 433 -45.65 -37.89 -44.99
CA GLY A 433 -46.64 -37.44 -44.05
C GLY A 433 -46.03 -36.41 -43.10
N SER A 434 -46.11 -35.15 -43.33
CA SER A 434 -47.15 -34.11 -43.10
C SER A 434 -47.59 -33.93 -41.65
N CYS A 435 -47.58 -32.61 -41.27
CA CYS A 435 -48.39 -31.86 -40.31
C CYS A 435 -47.81 -31.71 -38.87
N GLU A 436 -47.44 -30.48 -38.56
CA GLU A 436 -48.27 -29.50 -37.80
C GLU A 436 -48.50 -29.87 -36.31
N LEU A 437 -47.81 -29.18 -35.45
CA LEU A 437 -48.25 -28.14 -34.52
C LEU A 437 -47.07 -27.61 -33.76
#